data_50da284c1afdf85ad45d6d6e988bf38a
#
_entry.id   50da284c1afdf85ad45d6d6e988bf38a
#
_cell.length_a   1.000
_cell.length_b   1.000
_cell.length_c   1.000
_cell.angle_alpha   90.00
_cell.angle_beta   90.00
_cell.angle_gamma   90.00
#
_symmetry.space_group_name_H-M   'P 1'
#
loop_
_entity.id
_entity.type
_entity.pdbx_description
1 polymer ?
#
loop_
_entity_poly.entity_id
_entity_poly.type
_entity_poly.pdbx_seq_one_letter_code
_entity_poly.pdbx_strand_id
1 'polypeptide(L)'
;MNICGPVGKTVLPVCSIRSINGGALCGSVLAVALFVIMTAPAFAVPCESLSSLKLADTTITAAQSIAAGAFTPTPTGNPFKDVPAFCRVIAEIKPAKDSNIKIEVWMPISGWNGKYQGLGNGGFAGMIGYPGMAVAVSRGYATAGTDTGHAGSGTDASWALGHPEKVIDFGFRAIHEMTLKAKAIIQAFYGDSPKRSYFASCSNGGREALMEAQRFPEDYDGILAGAPANFWTHMLVSGIWDLQALQGDLKGYIPAAKIPAISSAVLAACDAQDGVKDGIVNDPRDCHFDPSAMLCKEGDSKDCLTAPQAEALKRIYAGPKNSKGQQIFTGSVVGGEDGAGGWPAWITGTGPGKSLQYAFSNGFFVNMVFEDPNWDFKTFNFDTGVKIADDKAAHALNATDPNLKAFKARGGKLIIYHGWSDAAISPLNSIHYYNTVVETMGSQDANQFLRLFMAPGMQHCGGGPGPNSFGQSGNPKAPTDPQHNIYSALEQWVEKGVAPDRIVATKWVSDLDPAQGAKMTRPLCPHPQVAKYKGTGDTNDEANFTCVPGKK
;
A
#
# COMPACT_ATOMS: atom_id res chain seq x y z
N MET A 1 -32.20 -48.11 -34.04
CA MET A 1 -32.17 -49.44 -33.44
C MET A 1 -31.91 -49.20 -31.98
N ASN A 2 -32.96 -49.17 -31.17
CA ASN A 2 -33.44 -50.23 -30.23
C ASN A 2 -32.37 -50.46 -29.13
N ILE A 3 -32.66 -50.43 -27.82
CA ILE A 3 -33.89 -50.64 -27.06
C ILE A 3 -33.61 -50.21 -25.59
N CYS A 4 -34.63 -49.64 -24.93
CA CYS A 4 -35.11 -49.57 -23.55
C CYS A 4 -34.40 -50.28 -22.39
N GLY A 5 -34.39 -49.62 -21.24
CA GLY A 5 -34.51 -49.72 -19.83
C GLY A 5 -34.84 -51.09 -19.19
N PRO A 6 -35.18 -51.21 -17.92
CA PRO A 6 -35.71 -50.25 -16.94
C PRO A 6 -35.18 -50.37 -15.48
N VAL A 7 -35.53 -49.39 -14.68
CA VAL A 7 -35.93 -49.31 -13.25
C VAL A 7 -35.85 -50.60 -12.37
N GLY A 8 -35.21 -50.45 -11.18
CA GLY A 8 -35.34 -51.41 -10.07
C GLY A 8 -35.18 -50.75 -8.70
N LYS A 9 -36.29 -50.47 -8.02
CA LYS A 9 -36.38 -50.15 -6.59
C LYS A 9 -36.05 -51.41 -5.77
N THR A 10 -35.20 -51.30 -4.76
CA THR A 10 -35.07 -52.37 -3.76
C THR A 10 -35.44 -51.85 -2.37
N VAL A 11 -36.45 -52.47 -1.82
CA VAL A 11 -37.05 -52.30 -0.49
C VAL A 11 -36.22 -53.10 0.51
N LEU A 12 -35.93 -52.54 1.69
CA LEU A 12 -35.32 -53.22 2.83
C LEU A 12 -36.37 -54.03 3.57
N PRO A 13 -36.09 -55.27 4.00
CA PRO A 13 -37.03 -56.05 4.85
C PRO A 13 -36.81 -55.76 6.34
N VAL A 14 -37.90 -55.51 7.03
CA VAL A 14 -38.00 -55.46 8.49
C VAL A 14 -37.98 -56.89 9.01
N CYS A 15 -37.06 -57.25 9.91
CA CYS A 15 -37.07 -58.56 10.58
C CYS A 15 -37.55 -58.38 12.02
N SER A 16 -38.66 -58.99 12.30
CA SER A 16 -39.33 -59.16 13.62
C SER A 16 -38.63 -60.27 14.38
N ILE A 17 -38.18 -60.06 15.61
CA ILE A 17 -37.59 -61.05 16.48
C ILE A 17 -38.62 -61.41 17.54
N ARG A 18 -39.06 -62.68 17.53
CA ARG A 18 -39.80 -63.32 18.61
C ARG A 18 -38.86 -63.75 19.74
N SER A 19 -39.31 -63.55 20.96
CA SER A 19 -38.66 -63.97 22.20
C SER A 19 -38.71 -65.49 22.39
N ILE A 20 -37.56 -66.06 22.81
CA ILE A 20 -37.51 -67.40 23.46
C ILE A 20 -36.53 -67.28 24.64
N ASN A 21 -37.00 -67.82 25.78
CA ASN A 21 -36.37 -67.81 27.08
C ASN A 21 -35.11 -68.68 27.19
N GLY A 22 -34.20 -68.26 28.03
CA GLY A 22 -33.39 -69.10 28.92
C GLY A 22 -31.92 -69.28 28.53
N GLY A 23 -31.03 -68.78 29.34
CA GLY A 23 -29.61 -69.14 29.34
C GLY A 23 -28.67 -68.01 29.83
N ALA A 24 -28.16 -68.17 31.04
CA ALA A 24 -27.17 -67.30 31.63
C ALA A 24 -25.84 -67.36 30.86
N LEU A 25 -25.36 -66.23 30.38
CA LEU A 25 -24.01 -66.10 29.86
C LEU A 25 -23.37 -64.80 30.38
N CYS A 26 -22.19 -64.95 30.97
CA CYS A 26 -21.29 -63.88 31.43
C CYS A 26 -21.10 -62.81 30.37
N GLY A 27 -21.63 -61.62 30.60
CA GLY A 27 -21.39 -60.47 29.76
C GLY A 27 -20.07 -59.78 30.12
N SER A 28 -19.09 -59.91 29.25
CA SER A 28 -17.91 -59.06 29.29
C SER A 28 -18.30 -57.64 28.82
N VAL A 29 -18.39 -56.71 29.76
CA VAL A 29 -18.56 -55.27 29.44
C VAL A 29 -17.26 -54.75 28.87
N LEU A 30 -17.20 -54.55 27.56
CA LEU A 30 -16.11 -53.83 26.90
C LEU A 30 -16.31 -52.34 27.19
N ALA A 31 -15.60 -51.82 28.21
CA ALA A 31 -15.52 -50.38 28.46
C ALA A 31 -14.68 -49.73 27.35
N VAL A 32 -15.33 -49.12 26.37
CA VAL A 32 -14.66 -48.22 25.41
C VAL A 32 -14.29 -46.95 26.18
N ALA A 33 -13.05 -46.86 26.63
CA ALA A 33 -12.49 -45.62 27.17
C ALA A 33 -12.35 -44.60 26.02
N LEU A 34 -13.29 -43.65 25.94
CA LEU A 34 -13.14 -42.46 25.10
C LEU A 34 -12.00 -41.63 25.68
N PHE A 35 -10.78 -41.76 25.12
CA PHE A 35 -9.69 -40.79 25.37
C PHE A 35 -10.10 -39.45 24.73
N VAL A 36 -10.72 -38.57 25.50
CA VAL A 36 -10.78 -37.15 25.15
C VAL A 36 -9.36 -36.62 25.26
N ILE A 37 -8.69 -36.50 24.13
CA ILE A 37 -7.43 -35.76 24.06
C ILE A 37 -7.77 -34.29 24.34
N MET A 38 -7.70 -33.88 25.61
CA MET A 38 -7.69 -32.47 25.95
C MET A 38 -6.38 -31.91 25.41
N THR A 39 -6.44 -31.21 24.26
CA THR A 39 -5.36 -30.36 23.82
C THR A 39 -5.27 -29.24 24.84
N ALA A 40 -4.28 -29.29 25.72
CA ALA A 40 -3.96 -28.16 26.59
C ALA A 40 -3.74 -26.94 25.70
N PRO A 41 -4.24 -25.73 26.09
CA PRO A 41 -3.90 -24.51 25.35
C PRO A 41 -2.37 -24.40 25.33
N ALA A 42 -1.80 -24.27 24.14
CA ALA A 42 -0.38 -24.01 24.01
C ALA A 42 -0.10 -22.64 24.64
N PHE A 43 0.54 -22.65 25.80
CA PHE A 43 1.01 -21.42 26.43
C PHE A 43 2.22 -20.91 25.62
N ALA A 44 2.23 -19.61 25.31
CA ALA A 44 3.42 -18.99 24.72
C ALA A 44 4.65 -19.27 25.58
N VAL A 45 5.78 -19.56 24.95
CA VAL A 45 7.05 -19.73 25.67
C VAL A 45 7.48 -18.37 26.28
N PRO A 46 8.35 -18.35 27.32
CA PRO A 46 8.94 -17.10 27.77
C PRO A 46 9.60 -16.35 26.62
N CYS A 47 9.30 -15.06 26.46
CA CYS A 47 9.82 -14.24 25.35
C CYS A 47 11.35 -14.30 25.24
N GLU A 48 12.02 -14.23 26.38
CA GLU A 48 13.48 -14.21 26.52
C GLU A 48 14.13 -15.50 26.00
N SER A 49 13.40 -16.62 26.01
CA SER A 49 13.89 -17.91 25.50
C SER A 49 14.14 -17.89 23.99
N LEU A 50 13.47 -16.98 23.25
CA LEU A 50 13.67 -16.82 21.81
C LEU A 50 15.06 -16.32 21.44
N SER A 51 15.81 -15.77 22.39
CA SER A 51 17.22 -15.37 22.15
C SER A 51 18.12 -16.55 21.72
N SER A 52 17.74 -17.78 22.04
CA SER A 52 18.46 -19.01 21.66
C SER A 52 17.97 -19.62 20.34
N LEU A 53 16.89 -19.12 19.74
CA LEU A 53 16.33 -19.65 18.51
C LEU A 53 17.34 -19.51 17.35
N LYS A 54 17.54 -20.59 16.60
CA LYS A 54 18.47 -20.62 15.46
C LYS A 54 17.66 -20.57 14.17
N LEU A 55 17.92 -19.55 13.37
CA LEU A 55 17.35 -19.37 12.03
C LEU A 55 18.50 -19.17 11.04
N ALA A 56 18.31 -19.63 9.80
CA ALA A 56 19.34 -19.48 8.76
C ALA A 56 19.67 -17.99 8.54
N ASP A 57 20.94 -17.67 8.37
CA ASP A 57 21.47 -16.33 8.09
C ASP A 57 21.01 -15.23 9.08
N THR A 58 20.55 -15.65 10.28
CA THR A 58 19.89 -14.75 11.24
C THR A 58 20.50 -14.84 12.62
N THR A 59 20.75 -13.68 13.21
CA THR A 59 21.14 -13.54 14.61
C THR A 59 20.07 -12.79 15.38
N ILE A 60 19.43 -13.43 16.36
CA ILE A 60 18.55 -12.73 17.30
C ILE A 60 19.44 -11.97 18.28
N THR A 61 19.35 -10.65 18.24
CA THR A 61 20.15 -9.73 19.06
C THR A 61 19.48 -9.37 20.38
N ALA A 62 18.14 -9.43 20.43
CA ALA A 62 17.37 -9.27 21.66
C ALA A 62 16.02 -9.99 21.56
N ALA A 63 15.57 -10.52 22.70
CA ALA A 63 14.20 -10.98 22.89
C ALA A 63 13.77 -10.58 24.31
N GLN A 64 12.74 -9.74 24.44
CA GLN A 64 12.36 -9.14 25.71
C GLN A 64 10.86 -8.87 25.80
N SER A 65 10.29 -9.12 26.97
CA SER A 65 8.92 -8.76 27.30
C SER A 65 8.80 -7.26 27.54
N ILE A 66 7.89 -6.60 26.83
CA ILE A 66 7.57 -5.17 26.99
C ILE A 66 6.23 -5.06 27.70
N ALA A 67 6.19 -4.35 28.82
CA ALA A 67 4.95 -4.10 29.55
C ALA A 67 4.01 -3.17 28.75
N ALA A 68 2.70 -3.25 29.01
CA ALA A 68 1.73 -2.40 28.35
C ALA A 68 2.06 -0.91 28.56
N GLY A 69 2.04 -0.14 27.47
CA GLY A 69 2.32 1.30 27.47
C GLY A 69 3.78 1.68 27.72
N ALA A 70 4.71 0.71 27.82
CA ALA A 70 6.11 0.98 28.21
C ALA A 70 7.08 1.14 27.03
N PHE A 71 6.66 0.84 25.80
CA PHE A 71 7.54 0.95 24.66
C PHE A 71 7.79 2.41 24.24
N THR A 72 9.06 2.76 24.15
CA THR A 72 9.50 4.08 23.65
C THR A 72 10.37 3.86 22.40
N PRO A 73 10.01 4.43 21.25
CA PRO A 73 10.72 4.18 19.99
C PRO A 73 12.15 4.73 19.97
N THR A 74 12.40 5.81 20.73
CA THR A 74 13.72 6.41 20.94
C THR A 74 13.92 6.73 22.41
N PRO A 75 15.16 6.79 22.92
CA PRO A 75 15.42 7.08 24.33
C PRO A 75 14.80 8.39 24.86
N THR A 76 14.60 9.36 23.97
CA THR A 76 14.01 10.68 24.27
C THR A 76 12.58 10.85 23.75
N GLY A 77 12.00 9.79 23.17
CA GLY A 77 10.66 9.82 22.59
C GLY A 77 9.56 9.62 23.64
N ASN A 78 8.33 9.89 23.24
CA ASN A 78 7.17 9.58 24.05
C ASN A 78 6.82 8.08 23.96
N PRO A 79 6.42 7.44 25.08
CA PRO A 79 5.98 6.06 25.04
C PRO A 79 4.65 5.91 24.29
N PHE A 80 4.47 4.76 23.65
CA PHE A 80 3.20 4.36 23.04
C PHE A 80 2.25 3.81 24.10
N LYS A 81 1.50 4.70 24.76
CA LYS A 81 0.70 4.40 25.96
C LYS A 81 -0.41 3.36 25.73
N ASP A 82 -0.95 3.28 24.51
CA ASP A 82 -2.10 2.43 24.17
C ASP A 82 -1.70 1.06 23.59
N VAL A 83 -0.41 0.72 23.62
CA VAL A 83 0.08 -0.58 23.13
C VAL A 83 -0.01 -1.63 24.24
N PRO A 84 -0.62 -2.82 24.00
CA PRO A 84 -0.68 -3.90 24.98
C PRO A 84 0.73 -4.45 25.29
N ALA A 85 0.83 -5.29 26.31
CA ALA A 85 2.08 -6.01 26.57
C ALA A 85 2.41 -6.97 25.42
N PHE A 86 3.67 -6.97 24.97
CA PHE A 86 4.12 -7.79 23.85
C PHE A 86 5.54 -8.31 24.02
N CYS A 87 5.82 -9.42 23.37
CA CYS A 87 7.18 -9.93 23.19
C CYS A 87 7.82 -9.21 22.00
N ARG A 88 8.95 -8.53 22.22
CA ARG A 88 9.76 -7.86 21.20
C ARG A 88 10.97 -8.70 20.87
N VAL A 89 11.12 -9.10 19.63
CA VAL A 89 12.31 -9.78 19.11
C VAL A 89 13.00 -8.89 18.09
N ILE A 90 14.31 -8.68 18.26
CA ILE A 90 15.16 -7.93 17.32
C ILE A 90 16.14 -8.91 16.71
N ALA A 91 16.27 -8.88 15.38
CA ALA A 91 17.20 -9.75 14.68
C ALA A 91 17.91 -9.03 13.51
N GLU A 92 19.10 -9.53 13.18
CA GLU A 92 19.87 -9.18 11.99
C GLU A 92 19.92 -10.37 11.05
N ILE A 93 19.64 -10.15 9.77
CA ILE A 93 19.65 -11.15 8.70
C ILE A 93 20.73 -10.76 7.69
N LYS A 94 21.62 -11.70 7.35
CA LYS A 94 22.74 -11.49 6.43
C LYS A 94 22.74 -12.53 5.31
N PRO A 95 21.79 -12.46 4.37
CA PRO A 95 21.60 -13.45 3.31
C PRO A 95 22.65 -13.35 2.20
N ALA A 96 23.39 -12.25 2.11
CA ALA A 96 24.46 -12.02 1.15
C ALA A 96 25.64 -11.27 1.80
N LYS A 97 26.80 -11.22 1.12
CA LYS A 97 28.05 -10.67 1.68
C LYS A 97 27.92 -9.22 2.17
N ASP A 98 27.17 -8.36 1.47
CA ASP A 98 26.98 -6.94 1.78
C ASP A 98 25.59 -6.63 2.34
N SER A 99 24.85 -7.65 2.73
CA SER A 99 23.50 -7.55 3.28
C SER A 99 23.54 -7.51 4.81
N ASN A 100 22.78 -6.61 5.41
CA ASN A 100 22.57 -6.53 6.85
C ASN A 100 21.18 -5.97 7.16
N ILE A 101 20.18 -6.83 7.05
CA ILE A 101 18.77 -6.47 7.21
C ILE A 101 18.42 -6.57 8.69
N LYS A 102 17.96 -5.47 9.29
CA LYS A 102 17.41 -5.48 10.64
C LYS A 102 15.90 -5.63 10.59
N ILE A 103 15.40 -6.50 11.46
CA ILE A 103 13.97 -6.71 11.65
C ILE A 103 13.59 -6.61 13.12
N GLU A 104 12.37 -6.21 13.37
CA GLU A 104 11.71 -6.40 14.66
C GLU A 104 10.42 -7.18 14.46
N VAL A 105 10.15 -8.10 15.39
CA VAL A 105 8.91 -8.87 15.46
C VAL A 105 8.25 -8.60 16.81
N TRP A 106 7.03 -8.11 16.79
CA TRP A 106 6.23 -7.83 18.00
C TRP A 106 5.04 -8.79 18.08
N MET A 107 4.90 -9.46 19.20
CA MET A 107 3.89 -10.52 19.40
C MET A 107 3.12 -10.24 20.68
N PRO A 108 1.78 -9.99 20.64
CA PRO A 108 0.97 -9.81 21.86
C PRO A 108 1.19 -10.97 22.85
N ILE A 109 1.45 -10.66 24.12
CA ILE A 109 1.59 -11.71 25.17
C ILE A 109 0.22 -12.36 25.44
N SER A 110 -0.87 -11.62 25.24
CA SER A 110 -2.24 -12.13 25.35
C SER A 110 -3.10 -11.55 24.24
N GLY A 111 -4.17 -12.28 23.87
CA GLY A 111 -5.12 -11.79 22.87
C GLY A 111 -4.61 -11.83 21.42
N TRP A 112 -3.60 -12.65 21.11
CA TRP A 112 -3.23 -12.87 19.71
C TRP A 112 -4.41 -13.42 18.91
N ASN A 113 -4.71 -12.77 17.80
CA ASN A 113 -5.85 -13.11 16.94
C ASN A 113 -5.56 -14.25 15.93
N GLY A 114 -4.38 -14.89 16.03
CA GLY A 114 -3.95 -15.94 15.12
C GLY A 114 -3.45 -15.43 13.76
N LYS A 115 -3.21 -14.13 13.61
CA LYS A 115 -2.82 -13.49 12.35
C LYS A 115 -1.47 -12.81 12.45
N TYR A 116 -0.81 -12.65 11.29
CA TYR A 116 0.42 -11.90 11.10
C TYR A 116 0.19 -10.71 10.17
N GLN A 117 0.76 -9.56 10.50
CA GLN A 117 0.79 -8.39 9.64
C GLN A 117 2.24 -7.94 9.42
N GLY A 118 2.73 -8.07 8.18
CA GLY A 118 3.96 -7.43 7.72
C GLY A 118 3.71 -5.98 7.34
N LEU A 119 4.68 -5.12 7.61
CA LEU A 119 4.64 -3.69 7.32
C LEU A 119 5.77 -3.30 6.38
N GLY A 120 5.46 -2.45 5.41
CA GLY A 120 6.44 -1.88 4.49
C GLY A 120 6.93 -0.51 4.94
N ASN A 121 7.75 0.09 4.07
CA ASN A 121 8.52 1.30 4.32
C ASN A 121 8.11 2.46 3.41
N GLY A 122 8.48 3.68 3.79
CA GLY A 122 8.30 4.87 2.97
C GLY A 122 9.62 5.37 2.35
N GLY A 123 9.55 6.01 1.19
CA GLY A 123 10.70 6.60 0.52
C GLY A 123 11.80 5.59 0.22
N PHE A 124 13.05 5.93 0.56
CA PHE A 124 14.20 5.03 0.47
C PHE A 124 14.38 4.16 1.72
N ALA A 125 13.35 3.99 2.54
CA ALA A 125 13.36 3.18 3.78
C ALA A 125 14.41 3.61 4.84
N GLY A 126 15.15 2.67 5.41
CA GLY A 126 16.21 2.96 6.40
C GLY A 126 15.75 3.03 7.85
N MET A 127 14.47 2.79 8.13
CA MET A 127 13.89 2.84 9.48
C MET A 127 12.76 1.82 9.63
N ILE A 128 12.63 1.26 10.83
CA ILE A 128 11.49 0.41 11.20
C ILE A 128 10.29 1.29 11.56
N GLY A 129 9.13 0.96 11.00
CA GLY A 129 7.87 1.70 11.13
C GLY A 129 7.12 1.43 12.45
N TYR A 130 7.66 1.82 13.60
CA TYR A 130 7.05 1.55 14.91
C TYR A 130 5.58 1.98 15.08
N PRO A 131 5.12 3.13 14.56
CA PRO A 131 3.70 3.50 14.66
C PRO A 131 2.75 2.46 14.03
N GLY A 132 3.11 1.94 12.86
CA GLY A 132 2.33 0.89 12.21
C GLY A 132 2.34 -0.43 13.00
N MET A 133 3.49 -0.81 13.56
CA MET A 133 3.60 -1.99 14.43
C MET A 133 2.76 -1.86 15.70
N ALA A 134 2.73 -0.66 16.31
CA ALA A 134 1.90 -0.38 17.47
C ALA A 134 0.40 -0.55 17.17
N VAL A 135 -0.06 -0.05 16.01
CA VAL A 135 -1.44 -0.23 15.57
C VAL A 135 -1.76 -1.72 15.34
N ALA A 136 -0.89 -2.46 14.68
CA ALA A 136 -1.09 -3.88 14.41
C ALA A 136 -1.17 -4.70 15.71
N VAL A 137 -0.22 -4.51 16.64
CA VAL A 137 -0.20 -5.21 17.93
C VAL A 137 -1.43 -4.86 18.77
N SER A 138 -1.90 -3.61 18.76
CA SER A 138 -3.12 -3.19 19.47
C SER A 138 -4.40 -3.82 18.90
N ARG A 139 -4.36 -4.26 17.65
CA ARG A 139 -5.43 -5.05 17.01
C ARG A 139 -5.27 -6.56 17.20
N GLY A 140 -4.32 -6.99 18.01
CA GLY A 140 -4.03 -8.39 18.31
C GLY A 140 -3.21 -9.15 17.28
N TYR A 141 -2.61 -8.48 16.28
CA TYR A 141 -1.72 -9.10 15.32
C TYR A 141 -0.33 -9.34 15.93
N ALA A 142 0.30 -10.45 15.56
CA ALA A 142 1.74 -10.49 15.51
C ALA A 142 2.20 -9.67 14.30
N THR A 143 3.25 -8.85 14.43
CA THR A 143 3.66 -7.93 13.37
C THR A 143 5.18 -7.85 13.24
N ALA A 144 5.65 -7.51 12.06
CA ALA A 144 7.06 -7.26 11.82
C ALA A 144 7.28 -6.04 10.93
N GLY A 145 8.43 -5.38 11.15
CA GLY A 145 8.97 -4.31 10.33
C GLY A 145 10.47 -4.48 10.13
N THR A 146 11.01 -3.86 9.09
CA THR A 146 12.42 -3.93 8.70
C THR A 146 12.98 -2.56 8.33
N ASP A 147 14.30 -2.37 8.44
CA ASP A 147 15.02 -1.22 7.90
C ASP A 147 15.39 -1.37 6.41
N THR A 148 15.07 -2.51 5.80
CA THR A 148 15.43 -2.90 4.43
C THR A 148 16.93 -2.99 4.12
N GLY A 149 17.76 -3.29 5.14
CA GLY A 149 19.19 -3.58 4.98
C GLY A 149 20.11 -2.37 5.07
N HIS A 150 19.60 -1.22 5.51
CA HIS A 150 20.39 -0.01 5.75
C HIS A 150 19.74 0.88 6.80
N ALA A 151 20.49 1.84 7.33
CA ALA A 151 19.98 2.88 8.22
C ALA A 151 20.07 4.24 7.52
N GLY A 152 19.04 5.08 7.66
CA GLY A 152 19.02 6.41 7.06
C GLY A 152 17.64 7.07 7.16
N SER A 153 17.51 8.23 6.54
CA SER A 153 16.21 8.87 6.36
C SER A 153 15.54 8.38 5.07
N GLY A 154 14.22 8.40 5.03
CA GLY A 154 13.47 8.00 3.83
C GLY A 154 13.75 8.84 2.57
N THR A 155 14.50 9.95 2.66
CA THR A 155 14.90 10.78 1.52
C THR A 155 16.38 10.65 1.13
N ASP A 156 17.13 9.80 1.83
CA ASP A 156 18.55 9.58 1.59
C ASP A 156 18.78 8.27 0.82
N ALA A 157 19.37 8.35 -0.38
CA ALA A 157 19.73 7.22 -1.21
C ALA A 157 21.25 6.91 -1.19
N SER A 158 22.05 7.64 -0.41
CA SER A 158 23.52 7.55 -0.42
C SER A 158 24.04 6.17 0.01
N TRP A 159 23.25 5.44 0.78
CA TRP A 159 23.54 4.07 1.22
C TRP A 159 23.67 3.07 0.06
N ALA A 160 23.11 3.40 -1.12
CA ALA A 160 23.10 2.50 -2.28
C ALA A 160 24.38 2.59 -3.11
N LEU A 161 25.13 3.71 -3.01
CA LEU A 161 26.31 3.95 -3.83
C LEU A 161 27.41 2.89 -3.61
N GLY A 162 27.66 2.09 -4.64
CA GLY A 162 28.63 0.97 -4.57
C GLY A 162 28.15 -0.25 -3.78
N HIS A 163 26.83 -0.32 -3.42
CA HIS A 163 26.24 -1.39 -2.62
C HIS A 163 25.07 -2.10 -3.33
N PRO A 164 25.29 -2.83 -4.44
CA PRO A 164 24.23 -3.45 -5.23
C PRO A 164 23.37 -4.44 -4.43
N GLU A 165 23.94 -5.16 -3.46
CA GLU A 165 23.18 -6.08 -2.62
C GLU A 165 22.19 -5.38 -1.70
N LYS A 166 22.50 -4.17 -1.22
CA LYS A 166 21.55 -3.35 -0.46
C LYS A 166 20.42 -2.84 -1.33
N VAL A 167 20.68 -2.56 -2.62
CA VAL A 167 19.59 -2.22 -3.58
C VAL A 167 18.65 -3.41 -3.76
N ILE A 168 19.16 -4.64 -3.79
CA ILE A 168 18.35 -5.86 -3.83
C ILE A 168 17.57 -6.04 -2.51
N ASP A 169 18.20 -5.79 -1.35
CA ASP A 169 17.52 -5.84 -0.05
C ASP A 169 16.35 -4.86 -0.01
N PHE A 170 16.59 -3.59 -0.33
CA PHE A 170 15.57 -2.55 -0.46
C PHE A 170 14.50 -2.90 -1.51
N GLY A 171 14.91 -3.52 -2.60
CA GLY A 171 14.04 -3.87 -3.72
C GLY A 171 12.95 -4.87 -3.35
N PHE A 172 13.34 -5.98 -2.71
CA PHE A 172 12.41 -7.06 -2.40
C PHE A 172 12.88 -8.02 -1.30
N ARG A 173 14.22 -8.26 -1.18
CA ARG A 173 14.71 -9.34 -0.33
C ARG A 173 14.41 -9.10 1.15
N ALA A 174 14.52 -7.85 1.63
CA ALA A 174 14.34 -7.57 3.04
C ALA A 174 12.90 -7.85 3.54
N ILE A 175 11.88 -7.54 2.74
CA ILE A 175 10.48 -7.82 3.11
C ILE A 175 10.22 -9.32 3.11
N HIS A 176 10.69 -10.05 2.10
CA HIS A 176 10.57 -11.49 2.03
C HIS A 176 11.27 -12.18 3.22
N GLU A 177 12.55 -11.86 3.47
CA GLU A 177 13.31 -12.44 4.57
C GLU A 177 12.68 -12.10 5.95
N MET A 178 12.26 -10.85 6.15
CA MET A 178 11.50 -10.45 7.33
C MET A 178 10.27 -11.34 7.53
N THR A 179 9.52 -11.59 6.47
CA THR A 179 8.28 -12.37 6.51
C THR A 179 8.55 -13.82 6.90
N LEU A 180 9.55 -14.46 6.30
CA LEU A 180 9.92 -15.84 6.62
C LEU A 180 10.39 -15.96 8.07
N LYS A 181 11.27 -15.05 8.52
CA LYS A 181 11.81 -15.08 9.88
C LYS A 181 10.74 -14.73 10.91
N ALA A 182 9.87 -13.73 10.63
CA ALA A 182 8.76 -13.38 11.51
C ALA A 182 7.81 -14.57 11.72
N LYS A 183 7.40 -15.26 10.66
CA LYS A 183 6.55 -16.46 10.78
C LYS A 183 7.19 -17.56 11.61
N ALA A 184 8.48 -17.80 11.45
CA ALA A 184 9.23 -18.78 12.25
C ALA A 184 9.32 -18.38 13.74
N ILE A 185 9.56 -17.09 14.03
CA ILE A 185 9.60 -16.56 15.40
C ILE A 185 8.21 -16.65 16.06
N ILE A 186 7.15 -16.31 15.32
CA ILE A 186 5.76 -16.39 15.78
C ILE A 186 5.42 -17.85 16.14
N GLN A 187 5.76 -18.79 15.27
CA GLN A 187 5.56 -20.22 15.53
C GLN A 187 6.33 -20.70 16.77
N ALA A 188 7.58 -20.27 16.92
CA ALA A 188 8.40 -20.61 18.09
C ALA A 188 7.82 -20.04 19.39
N PHE A 189 7.22 -18.84 19.35
CA PHE A 189 6.63 -18.18 20.51
C PHE A 189 5.29 -18.77 20.94
N TYR A 190 4.35 -18.91 20.01
CA TYR A 190 2.98 -19.38 20.32
C TYR A 190 2.82 -20.91 20.22
N GLY A 191 3.79 -21.64 19.65
CA GLY A 191 3.65 -23.05 19.32
C GLY A 191 2.74 -23.34 18.12
N ASP A 192 2.26 -22.28 17.44
CA ASP A 192 1.37 -22.36 16.27
C ASP A 192 1.77 -21.30 15.24
N SER A 193 1.58 -21.60 13.95
CA SER A 193 1.82 -20.68 12.85
C SER A 193 0.64 -19.71 12.65
N PRO A 194 0.88 -18.51 12.09
CA PRO A 194 -0.21 -17.62 11.72
C PRO A 194 -1.19 -18.30 10.77
N LYS A 195 -2.47 -18.26 11.08
CA LYS A 195 -3.56 -18.82 10.23
C LYS A 195 -3.79 -17.97 8.98
N ARG A 196 -3.50 -16.68 9.07
CA ARG A 196 -3.55 -15.71 7.98
C ARG A 196 -2.42 -14.71 8.10
N SER A 197 -1.91 -14.30 6.95
CA SER A 197 -0.84 -13.30 6.83
C SER A 197 -1.29 -12.16 5.93
N TYR A 198 -1.11 -10.93 6.39
CA TYR A 198 -1.48 -9.73 5.67
C TYR A 198 -0.29 -8.80 5.51
N PHE A 199 -0.23 -8.08 4.39
CA PHE A 199 0.70 -6.98 4.19
C PHE A 199 -0.09 -5.70 3.90
N ALA A 200 0.27 -4.60 4.54
CA ALA A 200 -0.38 -3.31 4.30
C ALA A 200 0.65 -2.18 4.39
N SER A 201 0.79 -1.44 3.30
CA SER A 201 1.66 -0.27 3.26
C SER A 201 1.31 0.66 2.10
N CYS A 202 1.96 1.84 2.05
CA CYS A 202 1.73 2.87 1.03
C CYS A 202 3.05 3.38 0.45
N SER A 203 3.01 3.99 -0.74
CA SER A 203 4.18 4.59 -1.38
C SER A 203 5.22 3.54 -1.83
N ASN A 204 6.47 3.64 -1.40
CA ASN A 204 7.44 2.56 -1.54
C ASN A 204 6.89 1.25 -0.94
N GLY A 205 6.20 1.31 0.20
CA GLY A 205 5.56 0.14 0.79
C GLY A 205 4.41 -0.42 -0.05
N GLY A 206 3.76 0.40 -0.86
CA GLY A 206 2.84 -0.07 -1.91
C GLY A 206 3.57 -0.81 -3.04
N ARG A 207 4.79 -0.38 -3.41
CA ARG A 207 5.69 -1.10 -4.31
C ARG A 207 6.12 -2.45 -3.71
N GLU A 208 6.55 -2.45 -2.45
CA GLU A 208 6.88 -3.67 -1.70
C GLU A 208 5.70 -4.65 -1.67
N ALA A 209 4.48 -4.16 -1.45
CA ALA A 209 3.25 -4.94 -1.47
C ALA A 209 3.02 -5.65 -2.83
N LEU A 210 3.21 -4.93 -3.94
CA LEU A 210 3.11 -5.51 -5.28
C LEU A 210 4.29 -6.44 -5.60
N MET A 211 5.47 -6.17 -5.05
CA MET A 211 6.63 -7.05 -5.18
C MET A 211 6.37 -8.40 -4.49
N GLU A 212 5.75 -8.40 -3.31
CA GLU A 212 5.32 -9.61 -2.61
C GLU A 212 4.30 -10.41 -3.44
N ALA A 213 3.28 -9.73 -3.99
CA ALA A 213 2.28 -10.39 -4.80
C ALA A 213 2.86 -11.09 -6.05
N GLN A 214 3.85 -10.47 -6.71
CA GLN A 214 4.40 -10.99 -7.96
C GLN A 214 5.54 -12.00 -7.76
N ARG A 215 6.41 -11.83 -6.73
CA ARG A 215 7.61 -12.65 -6.54
C ARG A 215 7.45 -13.72 -5.48
N PHE A 216 6.71 -13.42 -4.41
CA PHE A 216 6.59 -14.27 -3.22
C PHE A 216 5.11 -14.53 -2.88
N PRO A 217 4.35 -15.12 -3.81
CA PRO A 217 2.90 -15.30 -3.65
C PRO A 217 2.51 -16.12 -2.41
N GLU A 218 3.45 -16.86 -1.81
CA GLU A 218 3.22 -17.67 -0.61
C GLU A 218 3.29 -16.86 0.70
N ASP A 219 3.78 -15.62 0.66
CA ASP A 219 4.06 -14.88 1.88
C ASP A 219 2.79 -14.31 2.53
N TYR A 220 1.81 -13.86 1.74
CA TYR A 220 0.62 -13.17 2.26
C TYR A 220 -0.67 -13.66 1.62
N ASP A 221 -1.72 -13.80 2.45
CA ASP A 221 -3.09 -14.13 2.01
C ASP A 221 -3.84 -12.90 1.51
N GLY A 222 -3.56 -11.73 2.11
CA GLY A 222 -4.16 -10.46 1.75
C GLY A 222 -3.14 -9.34 1.69
N ILE A 223 -3.19 -8.54 0.63
CA ILE A 223 -2.26 -7.44 0.37
C ILE A 223 -3.04 -6.15 0.13
N LEU A 224 -2.70 -5.09 0.88
CA LEU A 224 -3.19 -3.73 0.69
C LEU A 224 -2.03 -2.83 0.23
N ALA A 225 -2.07 -2.43 -1.04
CA ALA A 225 -1.06 -1.60 -1.68
C ALA A 225 -1.59 -0.18 -1.91
N GLY A 226 -1.14 0.78 -1.12
CA GLY A 226 -1.53 2.19 -1.26
C GLY A 226 -0.57 2.96 -2.15
N ALA A 227 -1.09 3.79 -3.06
CA ALA A 227 -0.33 4.72 -3.89
C ALA A 227 1.04 4.15 -4.30
N PRO A 228 1.09 2.96 -4.97
CA PRO A 228 2.32 2.20 -5.14
C PRO A 228 3.32 2.88 -6.06
N ALA A 229 4.56 3.03 -5.60
CA ALA A 229 5.70 3.47 -6.40
C ALA A 229 6.24 2.32 -7.28
N ASN A 230 5.34 1.54 -7.89
CA ASN A 230 5.66 0.23 -8.48
C ASN A 230 6.48 0.30 -9.77
N PHE A 231 6.28 1.31 -10.60
CA PHE A 231 7.14 1.53 -11.76
C PHE A 231 8.25 2.52 -11.40
N TRP A 232 9.12 2.09 -10.50
CA TRP A 232 10.11 2.91 -9.81
C TRP A 232 11.00 3.71 -10.76
N THR A 233 11.61 3.04 -11.75
CA THR A 233 12.53 3.69 -12.69
C THR A 233 11.85 4.79 -13.50
N HIS A 234 10.68 4.53 -14.06
CA HIS A 234 9.94 5.49 -14.89
C HIS A 234 9.32 6.62 -14.07
N MET A 235 8.84 6.33 -12.86
CA MET A 235 8.35 7.36 -11.93
C MET A 235 9.48 8.37 -11.61
N LEU A 236 10.69 7.90 -11.33
CA LEU A 236 11.81 8.79 -11.03
C LEU A 236 12.39 9.50 -12.26
N VAL A 237 12.25 8.91 -13.46
CA VAL A 237 12.46 9.61 -14.74
C VAL A 237 11.46 10.77 -14.89
N SER A 238 10.18 10.57 -14.49
CA SER A 238 9.20 11.67 -14.51
C SER A 238 9.61 12.81 -13.58
N GLY A 239 10.17 12.48 -12.42
CA GLY A 239 10.71 13.52 -11.54
C GLY A 239 11.87 14.32 -12.16
N ILE A 240 12.76 13.68 -12.92
CA ILE A 240 13.80 14.41 -13.67
C ILE A 240 13.19 15.33 -14.75
N TRP A 241 12.11 14.87 -15.41
CA TRP A 241 11.38 15.69 -16.38
C TRP A 241 10.82 16.97 -15.75
N ASP A 242 10.21 16.86 -14.60
CA ASP A 242 9.65 18.00 -13.86
C ASP A 242 10.75 18.92 -13.36
N LEU A 243 11.86 18.36 -12.87
CA LEU A 243 13.03 19.14 -12.45
C LEU A 243 13.64 19.92 -13.63
N GLN A 244 13.77 19.32 -14.81
CA GLN A 244 14.25 20.03 -15.99
C GLN A 244 13.26 21.12 -16.45
N ALA A 245 11.94 20.87 -16.35
CA ALA A 245 10.93 21.87 -16.68
C ALA A 245 10.98 23.09 -15.76
N LEU A 246 11.17 22.86 -14.45
CA LEU A 246 11.18 23.92 -13.43
C LEU A 246 12.54 24.59 -13.28
N GLN A 247 13.64 23.85 -13.42
CA GLN A 247 14.97 24.27 -12.96
C GLN A 247 16.05 24.15 -14.02
N GLY A 248 15.73 23.79 -15.26
CA GLY A 248 16.68 23.72 -16.36
C GLY A 248 17.42 25.03 -16.58
N ASP A 249 16.69 26.13 -16.71
CA ASP A 249 17.20 27.52 -16.84
C ASP A 249 16.60 28.46 -15.77
N LEU A 250 15.85 27.95 -14.80
CA LEU A 250 15.15 28.67 -13.73
C LEU A 250 14.02 29.62 -14.19
N LYS A 251 13.85 29.89 -15.48
CA LYS A 251 12.74 30.72 -15.98
C LYS A 251 11.40 30.03 -15.84
N GLY A 252 11.40 28.68 -15.90
CA GLY A 252 10.22 27.83 -15.68
C GLY A 252 9.86 27.60 -14.22
N TYR A 253 10.71 28.03 -13.27
CA TYR A 253 10.47 27.78 -11.86
C TYR A 253 9.19 28.47 -11.38
N ILE A 254 8.28 27.67 -10.78
CA ILE A 254 7.00 28.13 -10.22
C ILE A 254 7.17 28.27 -8.71
N PRO A 255 7.24 29.48 -8.16
CA PRO A 255 7.31 29.69 -6.71
C PRO A 255 6.07 29.18 -5.99
N ALA A 256 6.24 28.67 -4.76
CA ALA A 256 5.15 28.18 -3.93
C ALA A 256 4.01 29.20 -3.74
N ALA A 257 4.32 30.52 -3.78
CA ALA A 257 3.32 31.58 -3.68
C ALA A 257 2.31 31.63 -4.85
N LYS A 258 2.61 30.99 -5.99
CA LYS A 258 1.71 30.90 -7.16
C LYS A 258 0.81 29.66 -7.13
N ILE A 259 1.13 28.68 -6.32
CA ILE A 259 0.39 27.39 -6.28
C ILE A 259 -1.09 27.57 -5.93
N PRO A 260 -1.49 28.40 -4.94
CA PRO A 260 -2.91 28.62 -4.67
C PRO A 260 -3.69 29.19 -5.86
N ALA A 261 -3.06 30.04 -6.68
CA ALA A 261 -3.71 30.59 -7.87
C ALA A 261 -3.91 29.50 -8.95
N ILE A 262 -2.92 28.61 -9.14
CA ILE A 262 -3.03 27.46 -10.06
C ILE A 262 -4.17 26.55 -9.60
N SER A 263 -4.18 26.14 -8.35
CA SER A 263 -5.24 25.29 -7.78
C SER A 263 -6.63 25.93 -7.93
N SER A 264 -6.73 27.24 -7.66
CA SER A 264 -8.00 27.95 -7.84
C SER A 264 -8.47 27.97 -9.29
N ALA A 265 -7.55 28.13 -10.25
CA ALA A 265 -7.88 28.10 -11.68
C ALA A 265 -8.31 26.69 -12.15
N VAL A 266 -7.66 25.64 -11.65
CA VAL A 266 -8.03 24.25 -11.90
C VAL A 266 -9.44 23.97 -11.36
N LEU A 267 -9.72 24.35 -10.11
CA LEU A 267 -11.04 24.15 -9.50
C LEU A 267 -12.12 24.94 -10.22
N ALA A 268 -11.83 26.18 -10.63
CA ALA A 268 -12.79 26.99 -11.42
C ALA A 268 -13.16 26.33 -12.76
N ALA A 269 -12.23 25.59 -13.36
CA ALA A 269 -12.44 24.89 -14.63
C ALA A 269 -13.15 23.52 -14.45
N CYS A 270 -12.92 22.80 -13.33
CA CYS A 270 -13.17 21.37 -13.28
C CYS A 270 -14.04 20.89 -12.10
N ASP A 271 -14.12 21.64 -10.98
CA ASP A 271 -14.80 21.21 -9.76
C ASP A 271 -16.28 20.82 -10.00
N ALA A 272 -17.02 21.58 -10.80
CA ALA A 272 -18.44 21.34 -11.02
C ALA A 272 -18.74 20.27 -12.10
N GLN A 273 -17.75 19.62 -12.70
CA GLN A 273 -17.96 18.73 -13.86
C GLN A 273 -18.66 17.41 -13.50
N ASP A 274 -18.53 16.96 -12.27
CA ASP A 274 -19.23 15.76 -11.76
C ASP A 274 -20.63 16.05 -11.20
N GLY A 275 -21.07 17.33 -11.26
CA GLY A 275 -22.35 17.81 -10.74
C GLY A 275 -22.32 18.25 -9.28
N VAL A 276 -21.14 18.28 -8.64
CA VAL A 276 -20.92 18.77 -7.28
C VAL A 276 -19.87 19.88 -7.31
N LYS A 277 -20.03 20.90 -6.49
CA LYS A 277 -19.04 21.97 -6.32
C LYS A 277 -18.56 21.96 -4.88
N ASP A 278 -17.53 21.15 -4.61
CA ASP A 278 -17.05 20.89 -3.26
C ASP A 278 -15.55 21.13 -3.04
N GLY A 279 -14.87 21.71 -4.04
CA GLY A 279 -13.44 21.96 -4.01
C GLY A 279 -12.59 20.72 -4.31
N ILE A 280 -13.17 19.73 -4.98
CA ILE A 280 -12.51 18.47 -5.32
C ILE A 280 -12.64 18.21 -6.82
N VAL A 281 -11.54 17.86 -7.48
CA VAL A 281 -11.59 17.26 -8.82
C VAL A 281 -11.83 15.76 -8.65
N ASN A 282 -13.05 15.31 -8.96
CA ASN A 282 -13.48 13.94 -8.69
C ASN A 282 -12.75 12.90 -9.56
N ASP A 283 -12.60 13.18 -10.86
CA ASP A 283 -11.78 12.40 -11.79
C ASP A 283 -10.97 13.37 -12.66
N PRO A 284 -9.67 13.54 -12.42
CA PRO A 284 -8.86 14.50 -13.15
C PRO A 284 -8.69 14.16 -14.64
N ARG A 285 -9.05 12.95 -15.09
CA ARG A 285 -9.04 12.57 -16.52
C ARG A 285 -10.15 13.30 -17.32
N ASP A 286 -11.15 13.81 -16.63
CA ASP A 286 -12.24 14.60 -17.22
C ASP A 286 -11.93 16.10 -17.26
N CYS A 287 -10.91 16.54 -16.53
CA CYS A 287 -10.56 17.95 -16.43
C CYS A 287 -9.65 18.40 -17.58
N HIS A 288 -10.08 19.40 -18.30
CA HIS A 288 -9.32 19.99 -19.43
C HIS A 288 -8.88 21.41 -19.07
N PHE A 289 -7.89 21.52 -18.19
CA PHE A 289 -7.29 22.78 -17.79
C PHE A 289 -6.11 23.14 -18.69
N ASP A 290 -6.13 24.34 -19.31
CA ASP A 290 -4.99 24.89 -20.06
C ASP A 290 -4.26 25.97 -19.25
N PRO A 291 -3.02 25.74 -18.83
CA PRO A 291 -2.20 26.74 -18.12
C PRO A 291 -2.06 28.09 -18.85
N SER A 292 -2.25 28.15 -20.16
CA SER A 292 -2.22 29.42 -20.92
C SER A 292 -3.29 30.41 -20.48
N ALA A 293 -4.38 29.96 -19.87
CA ALA A 293 -5.42 30.81 -19.31
C ALA A 293 -4.91 31.68 -18.15
N MET A 294 -3.77 31.30 -17.55
CA MET A 294 -3.16 32.02 -16.42
C MET A 294 -2.03 32.97 -16.83
N LEU A 295 -1.76 33.18 -18.12
CA LEU A 295 -0.67 34.04 -18.56
C LEU A 295 -0.80 35.48 -18.01
N CYS A 296 0.29 36.02 -17.48
CA CYS A 296 0.37 37.39 -16.99
C CYS A 296 0.15 38.39 -18.14
N LYS A 297 -0.68 39.40 -17.90
CA LYS A 297 -0.97 40.47 -18.87
C LYS A 297 -0.14 41.72 -18.60
N GLU A 298 0.12 42.06 -17.33
CA GLU A 298 0.73 43.31 -16.90
C GLU A 298 1.97 43.09 -16.01
N GLY A 299 2.81 42.10 -16.33
CA GLY A 299 3.98 41.74 -15.54
C GLY A 299 3.76 40.58 -14.59
N ASP A 300 4.84 40.10 -14.01
CA ASP A 300 4.80 38.91 -13.15
C ASP A 300 4.15 39.20 -11.79
N SER A 301 3.22 38.33 -11.37
CA SER A 301 2.56 38.42 -10.06
C SER A 301 2.26 37.02 -9.51
N LYS A 302 1.84 36.93 -8.24
CA LYS A 302 1.48 35.66 -7.59
C LYS A 302 0.23 35.02 -8.18
N ASP A 303 -0.61 35.77 -8.90
CA ASP A 303 -1.91 35.33 -9.40
C ASP A 303 -1.88 34.94 -10.90
N CYS A 304 -0.72 35.00 -11.54
CA CYS A 304 -0.54 34.64 -12.95
C CYS A 304 0.79 33.90 -13.19
N LEU A 305 0.95 33.33 -14.37
CA LEU A 305 2.14 32.62 -14.80
C LEU A 305 2.87 33.40 -15.91
N THR A 306 4.17 33.50 -15.83
CA THR A 306 4.96 33.90 -17.00
C THR A 306 4.89 32.84 -18.09
N ALA A 307 5.21 33.18 -19.33
CA ALA A 307 5.17 32.20 -20.42
C ALA A 307 6.05 30.97 -20.16
N PRO A 308 7.30 31.08 -19.64
CA PRO A 308 8.11 29.92 -19.26
C PRO A 308 7.47 29.07 -18.14
N GLN A 309 6.81 29.70 -17.15
CA GLN A 309 6.13 28.98 -16.06
C GLN A 309 4.89 28.22 -16.58
N ALA A 310 4.10 28.83 -17.46
CA ALA A 310 2.97 28.14 -18.09
C ALA A 310 3.42 26.95 -18.92
N GLU A 311 4.53 27.06 -19.65
CA GLU A 311 5.12 25.96 -20.40
C GLU A 311 5.64 24.86 -19.47
N ALA A 312 6.31 25.20 -18.37
CA ALA A 312 6.74 24.23 -17.36
C ALA A 312 5.55 23.47 -16.76
N LEU A 313 4.47 24.18 -16.43
CA LEU A 313 3.24 23.57 -15.91
C LEU A 313 2.61 22.59 -16.92
N LYS A 314 2.54 22.99 -18.21
CA LYS A 314 2.08 22.10 -19.29
C LYS A 314 2.93 20.84 -19.41
N ARG A 315 4.26 20.98 -19.32
CA ARG A 315 5.19 19.85 -19.38
C ARG A 315 4.99 18.88 -18.22
N ILE A 316 4.79 19.38 -17.01
CA ILE A 316 4.54 18.56 -15.81
C ILE A 316 3.25 17.76 -15.96
N TYR A 317 2.15 18.39 -16.40
CA TYR A 317 0.89 17.68 -16.65
C TYR A 317 0.98 16.68 -17.82
N ALA A 318 1.76 16.99 -18.85
CA ALA A 318 1.93 16.09 -19.99
C ALA A 318 2.77 14.84 -19.68
N GLY A 319 3.68 14.92 -18.69
CA GLY A 319 4.65 13.87 -18.36
C GLY A 319 5.76 13.68 -19.38
N PRO A 320 6.78 12.85 -19.04
CA PRO A 320 7.98 12.70 -19.82
C PRO A 320 7.74 12.02 -21.17
N LYS A 321 8.39 12.57 -22.20
CA LYS A 321 8.41 12.07 -23.57
C LYS A 321 9.83 12.02 -24.10
N ASN A 322 10.10 11.07 -25.01
CA ASN A 322 11.35 11.07 -25.75
C ASN A 322 11.31 12.07 -26.93
N SER A 323 12.42 12.22 -27.65
CA SER A 323 12.54 13.13 -28.80
C SER A 323 11.58 12.83 -29.96
N LYS A 324 11.03 11.60 -30.00
CA LYS A 324 10.01 11.15 -30.98
C LYS A 324 8.59 11.41 -30.51
N GLY A 325 8.39 12.04 -29.34
CA GLY A 325 7.07 12.29 -28.75
C GLY A 325 6.42 11.07 -28.09
N GLN A 326 7.12 9.95 -27.96
CA GLN A 326 6.58 8.75 -27.31
C GLN A 326 6.56 8.95 -25.79
N GLN A 327 5.40 8.64 -25.16
CA GLN A 327 5.22 8.77 -23.72
C GLN A 327 6.10 7.74 -22.98
N ILE A 328 6.85 8.20 -21.97
CA ILE A 328 7.70 7.38 -21.10
C ILE A 328 6.94 6.99 -19.85
N PHE A 329 6.26 7.94 -19.22
CA PHE A 329 5.46 7.75 -18.02
C PHE A 329 4.32 8.77 -17.99
N THR A 330 3.36 8.59 -17.09
CA THR A 330 2.25 9.52 -16.91
C THR A 330 2.75 10.85 -16.30
N GLY A 331 2.10 11.95 -16.66
CA GLY A 331 2.31 13.23 -15.98
C GLY A 331 1.58 13.32 -14.64
N SER A 332 1.78 14.43 -13.94
CA SER A 332 1.00 14.80 -12.78
C SER A 332 -0.45 15.10 -13.19
N VAL A 333 -1.40 14.76 -12.33
CA VAL A 333 -2.81 15.09 -12.55
C VAL A 333 -3.14 16.43 -11.91
N VAL A 334 -4.21 17.08 -12.40
CA VAL A 334 -4.74 18.32 -11.82
C VAL A 334 -5.52 18.06 -10.53
N GLY A 335 -5.62 19.06 -9.65
CA GLY A 335 -6.39 19.00 -8.40
C GLY A 335 -5.60 18.55 -7.18
N GLY A 336 -4.28 18.39 -7.30
CA GLY A 336 -3.36 18.05 -6.21
C GLY A 336 -2.28 19.10 -5.95
N GLU A 337 -2.41 20.30 -6.54
CA GLU A 337 -1.35 21.31 -6.53
C GLU A 337 -1.15 21.93 -5.15
N ASP A 338 -2.24 22.28 -4.47
CA ASP A 338 -2.19 23.02 -3.20
C ASP A 338 -2.35 22.10 -1.98
N GLY A 339 -2.09 22.67 -0.80
CA GLY A 339 -2.16 21.98 0.49
C GLY A 339 -0.84 21.40 0.98
N ALA A 340 -0.87 20.88 2.21
CA ALA A 340 0.34 20.43 2.91
C ALA A 340 1.07 19.25 2.21
N GLY A 341 0.32 18.38 1.52
CA GLY A 341 0.86 17.26 0.73
C GLY A 341 0.90 17.53 -0.77
N GLY A 342 0.75 18.79 -1.19
CA GLY A 342 0.74 19.21 -2.60
C GLY A 342 2.13 19.55 -3.16
N TRP A 343 2.14 20.32 -4.23
CA TRP A 343 3.34 20.65 -5.01
C TRP A 343 4.42 21.39 -4.22
N PRO A 344 4.11 22.29 -3.23
CA PRO A 344 5.14 22.91 -2.41
C PRO A 344 6.01 21.89 -1.63
N ALA A 345 5.48 20.74 -1.29
CA ALA A 345 6.25 19.66 -0.69
C ALA A 345 6.94 18.80 -1.76
N TRP A 346 6.21 18.38 -2.78
CA TRP A 346 6.66 17.32 -3.68
C TRP A 346 7.38 17.82 -4.93
N ILE A 347 6.86 18.82 -5.63
CA ILE A 347 7.29 19.17 -7.00
C ILE A 347 8.09 20.46 -7.04
N THR A 348 7.52 21.58 -6.59
CA THR A 348 8.17 22.89 -6.68
C THR A 348 9.14 23.14 -5.54
N GLY A 349 8.90 22.57 -4.37
CA GLY A 349 9.70 22.83 -3.18
C GLY A 349 9.51 24.25 -2.62
N THR A 350 10.24 24.55 -1.54
CA THR A 350 10.37 25.91 -0.99
C THR A 350 11.39 26.77 -1.75
N GLY A 351 12.02 26.20 -2.75
CA GLY A 351 13.03 26.77 -3.63
C GLY A 351 13.64 25.71 -4.55
N PRO A 352 14.41 26.10 -5.57
CA PRO A 352 15.12 25.17 -6.43
C PRO A 352 15.97 24.17 -5.62
N GLY A 353 15.89 22.88 -5.98
CA GLY A 353 16.58 21.79 -5.28
C GLY A 353 16.01 21.43 -3.89
N LYS A 354 14.86 21.97 -3.49
CA LYS A 354 14.27 21.77 -2.15
C LYS A 354 12.90 21.09 -2.17
N SER A 355 12.61 20.29 -3.20
CA SER A 355 11.42 19.45 -3.25
C SER A 355 11.75 17.99 -2.89
N LEU A 356 10.75 17.24 -2.45
CA LEU A 356 10.91 15.81 -2.22
C LEU A 356 11.23 15.07 -3.53
N GLN A 357 10.61 15.47 -4.65
CA GLN A 357 10.89 14.91 -5.97
C GLN A 357 12.35 15.12 -6.38
N TYR A 358 12.97 16.28 -6.03
CA TYR A 358 14.41 16.46 -6.22
C TYR A 358 15.20 15.43 -5.40
N ALA A 359 14.91 15.30 -4.11
CA ALA A 359 15.61 14.36 -3.24
C ALA A 359 15.51 12.92 -3.77
N PHE A 360 14.31 12.49 -4.15
CA PHE A 360 14.08 11.13 -4.65
C PHE A 360 14.68 10.90 -6.05
N SER A 361 14.36 11.74 -7.02
CA SER A 361 14.81 11.50 -8.40
C SER A 361 16.30 11.71 -8.55
N ASN A 362 16.84 12.84 -8.05
CA ASN A 362 18.28 13.07 -8.11
C ASN A 362 19.05 12.02 -7.30
N GLY A 363 18.56 11.68 -6.08
CA GLY A 363 19.16 10.66 -5.22
C GLY A 363 19.24 9.29 -5.89
N PHE A 364 18.19 8.86 -6.58
CA PHE A 364 18.17 7.61 -7.34
C PHE A 364 19.19 7.59 -8.47
N PHE A 365 19.20 8.64 -9.30
CA PHE A 365 20.12 8.69 -10.44
C PHE A 365 21.57 8.80 -10.04
N VAL A 366 21.88 9.61 -9.03
CA VAL A 366 23.23 9.77 -8.48
C VAL A 366 23.76 8.45 -7.88
N ASN A 367 22.94 7.75 -7.07
CA ASN A 367 23.46 6.67 -6.23
C ASN A 367 23.21 5.26 -6.77
N MET A 368 22.17 5.07 -7.62
CA MET A 368 21.77 3.73 -8.07
C MET A 368 21.91 3.53 -9.58
N VAL A 369 21.89 4.61 -10.38
CA VAL A 369 21.92 4.50 -11.85
C VAL A 369 23.28 4.87 -12.39
N PHE A 370 23.75 6.10 -12.16
CA PHE A 370 25.03 6.58 -12.68
C PHE A 370 26.19 6.33 -11.73
N GLU A 371 25.90 6.15 -10.43
CA GLU A 371 26.92 5.96 -9.38
C GLU A 371 27.98 7.07 -9.40
N ASP A 372 27.55 8.29 -9.70
CA ASP A 372 28.39 9.50 -9.80
C ASP A 372 27.82 10.61 -8.91
N PRO A 373 28.50 10.98 -7.80
CA PRO A 373 28.08 12.07 -6.92
C PRO A 373 28.01 13.44 -7.59
N ASN A 374 28.68 13.62 -8.73
CA ASN A 374 28.72 14.88 -9.49
C ASN A 374 27.71 14.91 -10.64
N TRP A 375 26.90 13.87 -10.80
CA TRP A 375 25.91 13.84 -11.88
C TRP A 375 24.91 14.98 -11.75
N ASP A 376 24.63 15.67 -12.88
CA ASP A 376 23.67 16.78 -12.96
C ASP A 376 22.41 16.33 -13.71
N PHE A 377 21.25 16.40 -13.07
CA PHE A 377 19.94 16.06 -13.63
C PHE A 377 19.63 16.81 -14.94
N LYS A 378 20.23 17.98 -15.16
CA LYS A 378 20.07 18.77 -16.39
C LYS A 378 20.65 18.06 -17.62
N THR A 379 21.59 17.14 -17.41
CA THR A 379 22.23 16.37 -18.49
C THR A 379 21.46 15.12 -18.89
N PHE A 380 20.37 14.78 -18.17
CA PHE A 380 19.60 13.57 -18.45
C PHE A 380 18.96 13.63 -19.83
N ASN A 381 19.20 12.60 -20.62
CA ASN A 381 18.65 12.44 -21.98
C ASN A 381 17.53 11.39 -21.96
N PHE A 382 16.31 11.78 -22.33
CA PHE A 382 15.13 10.93 -22.28
C PHE A 382 15.10 9.85 -23.39
N ASP A 383 15.96 9.92 -24.41
CA ASP A 383 16.07 8.87 -25.42
C ASP A 383 16.92 7.68 -24.95
N THR A 384 17.89 7.92 -24.08
CA THR A 384 18.88 6.91 -23.67
C THR A 384 18.84 6.62 -22.16
N GLY A 385 18.59 7.64 -21.33
CA GLY A 385 18.68 7.53 -19.88
C GLY A 385 17.64 6.61 -19.25
N VAL A 386 16.46 6.49 -19.88
CA VAL A 386 15.41 5.56 -19.43
C VAL A 386 15.91 4.11 -19.49
N LYS A 387 16.50 3.74 -20.62
CA LYS A 387 17.05 2.39 -20.78
C LYS A 387 18.19 2.13 -19.79
N ILE A 388 19.04 3.10 -19.53
CA ILE A 388 20.12 2.96 -18.55
C ILE A 388 19.54 2.72 -17.14
N ALA A 389 18.50 3.48 -16.76
CA ALA A 389 17.83 3.29 -15.48
C ALA A 389 17.17 1.90 -15.36
N ASP A 390 16.52 1.43 -16.41
CA ASP A 390 15.90 0.11 -16.43
C ASP A 390 16.94 -1.02 -16.38
N ASP A 391 18.00 -0.94 -17.18
CA ASP A 391 19.07 -1.94 -17.17
C ASP A 391 19.74 -2.05 -15.79
N LYS A 392 19.89 -0.93 -15.08
CA LYS A 392 20.54 -0.90 -13.76
C LYS A 392 19.63 -1.35 -12.62
N ALA A 393 18.37 -0.94 -12.61
CA ALA A 393 17.57 -0.98 -11.39
C ALA A 393 16.20 -1.68 -11.54
N ALA A 394 15.65 -1.83 -12.76
CA ALA A 394 14.30 -2.37 -12.93
C ALA A 394 14.15 -3.78 -12.35
N HIS A 395 15.17 -4.62 -12.49
CA HIS A 395 15.16 -6.00 -12.02
C HIS A 395 14.97 -6.11 -10.49
N ALA A 396 15.42 -5.12 -9.73
CA ALA A 396 15.28 -5.07 -8.28
C ALA A 396 14.09 -4.20 -7.83
N LEU A 397 13.81 -3.09 -8.52
CA LEU A 397 12.94 -2.04 -7.98
C LEU A 397 11.56 -1.95 -8.65
N ASN A 398 11.39 -2.43 -9.90
CA ASN A 398 10.10 -2.37 -10.58
C ASN A 398 9.20 -3.53 -10.18
N ALA A 399 8.05 -3.22 -9.59
CA ALA A 399 7.00 -4.18 -9.26
C ALA A 399 5.87 -4.08 -10.30
N THR A 400 6.17 -4.42 -11.55
CA THR A 400 5.31 -4.19 -12.71
C THR A 400 4.87 -5.47 -13.44
N ASP A 401 5.23 -6.66 -12.93
CA ASP A 401 4.78 -7.91 -13.54
C ASP A 401 3.26 -8.07 -13.34
N PRO A 402 2.48 -8.10 -14.45
CA PRO A 402 1.03 -8.25 -14.36
C PRO A 402 0.58 -9.71 -14.18
N ASN A 403 1.49 -10.66 -14.26
CA ASN A 403 1.17 -12.08 -14.15
C ASN A 403 1.07 -12.52 -12.68
N LEU A 404 -0.08 -12.31 -12.09
CA LEU A 404 -0.37 -12.68 -10.70
C LEU A 404 -1.09 -14.05 -10.57
N LYS A 405 -0.90 -14.95 -11.54
CA LYS A 405 -1.57 -16.27 -11.54
C LYS A 405 -1.24 -17.09 -10.30
N ALA A 406 0.02 -17.11 -9.86
CA ALA A 406 0.44 -17.85 -8.68
C ALA A 406 -0.24 -17.31 -7.41
N PHE A 407 -0.27 -15.99 -7.24
CA PHE A 407 -0.94 -15.33 -6.11
C PHE A 407 -2.45 -15.62 -6.10
N LYS A 408 -3.13 -15.52 -7.26
CA LYS A 408 -4.53 -15.88 -7.39
C LYS A 408 -4.78 -17.35 -7.06
N ALA A 409 -3.94 -18.26 -7.59
CA ALA A 409 -4.14 -19.72 -7.46
C ALA A 409 -4.13 -20.19 -6.00
N ARG A 410 -3.36 -19.55 -5.12
CA ARG A 410 -3.36 -19.84 -3.69
C ARG A 410 -4.49 -19.15 -2.91
N GLY A 411 -5.34 -18.38 -3.58
CA GLY A 411 -6.47 -17.67 -2.96
C GLY A 411 -6.15 -16.26 -2.47
N GLY A 412 -4.97 -15.73 -2.78
CA GLY A 412 -4.53 -14.38 -2.40
C GLY A 412 -5.51 -13.29 -2.84
N LYS A 413 -5.60 -12.20 -2.07
CA LYS A 413 -6.44 -11.04 -2.36
C LYS A 413 -5.60 -9.76 -2.34
N LEU A 414 -5.73 -8.94 -3.38
CA LEU A 414 -5.01 -7.69 -3.55
C LEU A 414 -5.99 -6.53 -3.67
N ILE A 415 -5.87 -5.56 -2.76
CA ILE A 415 -6.54 -4.27 -2.89
C ILE A 415 -5.47 -3.21 -3.12
N ILE A 416 -5.65 -2.42 -4.17
CA ILE A 416 -4.87 -1.21 -4.44
C ILE A 416 -5.77 -0.01 -4.13
N TYR A 417 -5.23 1.05 -3.52
CA TYR A 417 -5.90 2.34 -3.43
C TYR A 417 -4.96 3.47 -3.83
N HIS A 418 -5.51 4.56 -4.38
CA HIS A 418 -4.72 5.73 -4.76
C HIS A 418 -5.56 7.00 -4.63
N GLY A 419 -4.98 8.09 -4.13
CA GLY A 419 -5.60 9.41 -4.10
C GLY A 419 -5.53 10.11 -5.45
N TRP A 420 -6.64 10.65 -5.93
CA TRP A 420 -6.64 11.40 -7.19
C TRP A 420 -5.82 12.70 -7.13
N SER A 421 -5.58 13.26 -5.95
CA SER A 421 -4.77 14.48 -5.75
C SER A 421 -3.33 14.19 -5.33
N ASP A 422 -2.81 12.99 -5.61
CA ASP A 422 -1.45 12.58 -5.25
C ASP A 422 -0.41 13.34 -6.09
N ALA A 423 0.36 14.22 -5.43
CA ALA A 423 1.43 15.00 -6.04
C ALA A 423 2.80 14.28 -6.06
N ALA A 424 2.92 13.16 -5.33
CA ALA A 424 4.15 12.37 -5.25
C ALA A 424 4.24 11.34 -6.37
N ILE A 425 3.15 10.60 -6.59
CA ILE A 425 3.05 9.49 -7.54
C ILE A 425 1.78 9.67 -8.35
N SER A 426 1.91 9.81 -9.67
CA SER A 426 0.73 9.95 -10.52
C SER A 426 -0.25 8.79 -10.32
N PRO A 427 -1.52 9.05 -9.95
CA PRO A 427 -2.52 8.00 -9.75
C PRO A 427 -2.83 7.20 -11.03
N LEU A 428 -2.54 7.77 -12.20
CA LEU A 428 -2.64 7.08 -13.49
C LEU A 428 -1.72 5.86 -13.56
N ASN A 429 -0.63 5.84 -12.79
CA ASN A 429 0.25 4.67 -12.68
C ASN A 429 -0.47 3.45 -12.09
N SER A 430 -1.27 3.63 -11.04
CA SER A 430 -2.08 2.53 -10.47
C SER A 430 -3.16 2.04 -11.42
N ILE A 431 -3.79 2.94 -12.17
CA ILE A 431 -4.77 2.57 -13.21
C ILE A 431 -4.07 1.79 -14.33
N HIS A 432 -2.91 2.24 -14.78
CA HIS A 432 -2.13 1.54 -15.80
C HIS A 432 -1.77 0.12 -15.33
N TYR A 433 -1.23 -0.03 -14.13
CA TYR A 433 -0.92 -1.35 -13.58
C TYR A 433 -2.16 -2.25 -13.46
N TYR A 434 -3.27 -1.73 -12.91
CA TYR A 434 -4.54 -2.46 -12.82
C TYR A 434 -5.01 -2.94 -14.20
N ASN A 435 -5.04 -2.06 -15.20
CA ASN A 435 -5.46 -2.40 -16.56
C ASN A 435 -4.55 -3.46 -17.18
N THR A 436 -3.23 -3.36 -16.99
CA THR A 436 -2.26 -4.35 -17.51
C THR A 436 -2.47 -5.72 -16.88
N VAL A 437 -2.79 -5.79 -15.56
CA VAL A 437 -3.17 -7.06 -14.91
C VAL A 437 -4.48 -7.61 -15.49
N VAL A 438 -5.50 -6.75 -15.67
CA VAL A 438 -6.78 -7.17 -16.27
C VAL A 438 -6.62 -7.66 -17.71
N GLU A 439 -5.79 -7.00 -18.52
CA GLU A 439 -5.47 -7.42 -19.89
C GLU A 439 -4.72 -8.76 -19.92
N THR A 440 -3.77 -8.96 -18.99
CA THR A 440 -2.95 -10.17 -18.93
C THR A 440 -3.71 -11.39 -18.41
N MET A 441 -4.57 -11.18 -17.41
CA MET A 441 -5.24 -12.28 -16.72
C MET A 441 -6.70 -12.49 -17.14
N GLY A 442 -7.28 -11.52 -17.83
CA GLY A 442 -8.70 -11.47 -18.13
C GLY A 442 -9.52 -10.86 -16.97
N SER A 443 -10.57 -10.10 -17.33
CA SER A 443 -11.40 -9.38 -16.36
C SER A 443 -12.11 -10.28 -15.34
N GLN A 444 -12.58 -11.46 -15.78
CA GLN A 444 -13.24 -12.42 -14.90
C GLN A 444 -12.29 -12.94 -13.81
N ASP A 445 -11.06 -13.25 -14.18
CA ASP A 445 -10.04 -13.75 -13.27
C ASP A 445 -9.53 -12.64 -12.33
N ALA A 446 -9.23 -11.46 -12.88
CA ALA A 446 -8.80 -10.30 -12.09
C ALA A 446 -9.84 -9.94 -11.01
N ASN A 447 -11.13 -9.93 -11.34
CA ASN A 447 -12.20 -9.61 -10.40
C ASN A 447 -12.33 -10.59 -9.21
N GLN A 448 -11.74 -11.77 -9.27
CA GLN A 448 -11.76 -12.73 -8.16
C GLN A 448 -10.76 -12.41 -7.06
N PHE A 449 -9.71 -11.60 -7.35
CA PHE A 449 -8.65 -11.36 -6.39
C PHE A 449 -8.12 -9.91 -6.35
N LEU A 450 -8.47 -9.06 -7.31
CA LEU A 450 -7.95 -7.69 -7.44
C LEU A 450 -9.08 -6.66 -7.34
N ARG A 451 -8.84 -5.58 -6.57
CA ARG A 451 -9.63 -4.33 -6.55
C ARG A 451 -8.71 -3.14 -6.60
N LEU A 452 -9.15 -2.08 -7.28
CA LEU A 452 -8.53 -0.75 -7.23
C LEU A 452 -9.58 0.26 -6.77
N PHE A 453 -9.26 1.07 -5.76
CA PHE A 453 -10.11 2.16 -5.28
C PHE A 453 -9.40 3.48 -5.46
N MET A 454 -10.05 4.40 -6.20
CA MET A 454 -9.55 5.76 -6.39
C MET A 454 -10.26 6.69 -5.41
N ALA A 455 -9.48 7.51 -4.68
CA ALA A 455 -10.02 8.41 -3.64
C ALA A 455 -9.96 9.87 -4.11
N PRO A 456 -11.11 10.49 -4.48
CA PRO A 456 -11.15 11.89 -4.91
C PRO A 456 -10.63 12.85 -3.85
N GLY A 457 -9.79 13.79 -4.25
CA GLY A 457 -9.24 14.81 -3.37
C GLY A 457 -8.27 14.31 -2.29
N MET A 458 -7.95 13.03 -2.23
CA MET A 458 -6.91 12.51 -1.34
C MET A 458 -5.52 12.72 -1.97
N GLN A 459 -4.58 13.22 -1.18
CA GLN A 459 -3.17 13.36 -1.54
C GLN A 459 -2.38 12.06 -1.27
N HIS A 460 -1.05 12.15 -1.25
CA HIS A 460 -0.19 10.97 -1.13
C HIS A 460 -0.42 10.20 0.17
N CYS A 461 -0.90 8.97 0.10
CA CYS A 461 -1.23 8.07 1.22
C CYS A 461 -2.30 8.57 2.20
N GLY A 462 -2.74 9.81 2.11
CA GLY A 462 -3.69 10.47 3.01
C GLY A 462 -3.67 11.99 2.86
N GLY A 463 -4.41 12.70 3.70
CA GLY A 463 -4.52 14.16 3.60
C GLY A 463 -5.31 14.62 2.38
N GLY A 464 -5.21 15.93 2.05
CA GLY A 464 -5.95 16.54 0.96
C GLY A 464 -7.35 17.03 1.33
N PRO A 465 -8.04 17.72 0.39
CA PRO A 465 -9.37 18.30 0.64
C PRO A 465 -10.50 17.26 0.70
N GLY A 466 -10.34 16.11 0.04
CA GLY A 466 -11.36 15.08 -0.06
C GLY A 466 -11.36 14.06 1.07
N PRO A 467 -12.32 13.11 1.06
CA PRO A 467 -12.39 12.02 2.01
C PRO A 467 -11.13 11.15 1.95
N ASN A 468 -10.39 11.12 3.05
CA ASN A 468 -9.04 10.55 3.12
C ASN A 468 -8.84 9.58 4.29
N SER A 469 -9.93 9.21 5.00
CA SER A 469 -9.91 8.29 6.14
C SER A 469 -10.86 7.12 5.88
N PHE A 470 -10.32 5.93 5.64
CA PHE A 470 -11.04 4.69 5.35
C PHE A 470 -10.27 3.44 5.79
N GLY A 471 -9.46 3.55 6.86
CA GLY A 471 -8.71 2.43 7.42
C GLY A 471 -7.48 1.99 6.61
N GLN A 472 -7.02 2.81 5.68
CA GLN A 472 -5.78 2.59 4.95
C GLN A 472 -4.58 2.61 5.90
N SER A 473 -3.45 2.07 5.45
CA SER A 473 -2.22 1.94 6.24
C SER A 473 -1.86 3.24 6.99
N GLY A 474 -1.68 3.13 8.30
CA GLY A 474 -1.27 4.26 9.15
C GLY A 474 -2.41 5.12 9.69
N ASN A 475 -3.68 4.83 9.37
CA ASN A 475 -4.81 5.53 9.99
C ASN A 475 -5.54 4.67 11.04
N PRO A 476 -5.17 4.77 12.33
CA PRO A 476 -5.79 3.99 13.40
C PRO A 476 -7.20 4.46 13.78
N LYS A 477 -7.66 5.60 13.25
CA LYS A 477 -8.87 6.29 13.67
C LYS A 477 -10.11 5.97 12.82
N ALA A 478 -9.95 5.20 11.74
CA ALA A 478 -11.08 4.73 10.97
C ALA A 478 -11.91 3.72 11.76
N PRO A 479 -13.24 3.66 11.55
CA PRO A 479 -14.07 2.57 12.05
C PRO A 479 -13.47 1.20 11.68
N THR A 480 -13.84 0.17 12.43
CA THR A 480 -13.29 -1.19 12.22
C THR A 480 -14.18 -2.11 11.37
N ASP A 481 -15.37 -1.63 11.00
CA ASP A 481 -16.27 -2.40 10.14
C ASP A 481 -15.78 -2.38 8.66
N PRO A 482 -16.09 -3.44 7.87
CA PRO A 482 -15.58 -3.55 6.50
C PRO A 482 -16.12 -2.51 5.51
N GLN A 483 -17.21 -1.83 5.84
CA GLN A 483 -17.77 -0.79 4.96
C GLN A 483 -16.96 0.52 5.05
N HIS A 484 -16.41 0.83 6.23
CA HIS A 484 -15.65 2.07 6.49
C HIS A 484 -14.15 1.83 6.66
N ASN A 485 -13.69 0.58 6.51
CA ASN A 485 -12.30 0.23 6.71
C ASN A 485 -11.82 -0.75 5.64
N ILE A 486 -10.98 -0.26 4.74
CA ILE A 486 -10.46 -1.03 3.60
C ILE A 486 -9.62 -2.24 4.03
N TYR A 487 -8.91 -2.15 5.17
CA TYR A 487 -8.15 -3.28 5.71
C TYR A 487 -9.09 -4.36 6.25
N SER A 488 -10.14 -3.98 6.99
CA SER A 488 -11.16 -4.93 7.45
C SER A 488 -11.98 -5.53 6.29
N ALA A 489 -12.17 -4.77 5.20
CA ALA A 489 -12.76 -5.28 3.95
C ALA A 489 -11.86 -6.34 3.28
N LEU A 490 -10.53 -6.11 3.29
CA LEU A 490 -9.56 -7.10 2.82
C LEU A 490 -9.60 -8.37 3.67
N GLU A 491 -9.64 -8.26 5.01
CA GLU A 491 -9.78 -9.40 5.91
C GLU A 491 -11.07 -10.19 5.62
N GLN A 492 -12.19 -9.49 5.47
CA GLN A 492 -13.47 -10.12 5.13
C GLN A 492 -13.40 -10.85 3.78
N TRP A 493 -12.71 -10.28 2.81
CA TRP A 493 -12.53 -10.89 1.49
C TRP A 493 -11.69 -12.17 1.57
N VAL A 494 -10.55 -12.13 2.29
CA VAL A 494 -9.67 -13.29 2.49
C VAL A 494 -10.36 -14.40 3.29
N GLU A 495 -11.06 -14.04 4.38
CA GLU A 495 -11.54 -14.99 5.37
C GLU A 495 -12.94 -15.53 5.07
N LYS A 496 -13.79 -14.73 4.40
CA LYS A 496 -15.19 -15.05 4.14
C LYS A 496 -15.56 -15.07 2.64
N GLY A 497 -14.62 -14.69 1.75
CA GLY A 497 -14.86 -14.63 0.31
C GLY A 497 -15.73 -13.43 -0.14
N VAL A 498 -16.05 -12.50 0.76
CA VAL A 498 -16.90 -11.33 0.44
C VAL A 498 -16.01 -10.20 -0.07
N ALA A 499 -16.00 -10.02 -1.39
CA ALA A 499 -15.23 -8.95 -2.03
C ALA A 499 -15.85 -7.57 -1.72
N PRO A 500 -15.04 -6.52 -1.45
CA PRO A 500 -15.57 -5.18 -1.29
C PRO A 500 -16.10 -4.64 -2.63
N ASP A 501 -17.33 -4.21 -2.64
CA ASP A 501 -18.02 -3.54 -3.75
C ASP A 501 -18.09 -2.02 -3.55
N ARG A 502 -17.78 -1.56 -2.34
CA ARG A 502 -17.77 -0.15 -1.93
C ARG A 502 -17.00 -0.01 -0.60
N ILE A 503 -16.26 1.08 -0.46
CA ILE A 503 -15.67 1.54 0.80
C ILE A 503 -16.14 2.97 1.06
N VAL A 504 -16.61 3.29 2.25
CA VAL A 504 -16.99 4.67 2.61
C VAL A 504 -15.79 5.38 3.23
N ALA A 505 -15.29 6.38 2.53
CA ALA A 505 -14.22 7.24 3.03
C ALA A 505 -14.80 8.47 3.73
N THR A 506 -14.15 8.91 4.79
CA THR A 506 -14.54 10.06 5.60
C THR A 506 -13.49 11.16 5.50
N LYS A 507 -13.94 12.41 5.35
CA LYS A 507 -13.17 13.61 5.68
C LYS A 507 -13.59 14.09 7.04
N TRP A 508 -12.66 14.15 7.97
CA TRP A 508 -12.92 14.70 9.29
C TRP A 508 -12.86 16.23 9.29
N VAL A 509 -13.56 16.89 10.21
CA VAL A 509 -13.42 18.34 10.44
C VAL A 509 -11.97 18.66 10.76
N SER A 510 -11.32 17.81 11.56
CA SER A 510 -9.89 17.81 11.78
C SER A 510 -9.34 16.38 11.59
N ASP A 511 -8.45 16.18 10.62
CA ASP A 511 -7.81 14.87 10.38
C ASP A 511 -6.96 14.41 11.58
N LEU A 512 -6.57 15.35 12.47
CA LEU A 512 -5.84 15.05 13.70
C LEU A 512 -6.76 14.71 14.89
N ASP A 513 -8.02 15.14 14.83
CA ASP A 513 -9.01 14.96 15.90
C ASP A 513 -10.39 14.57 15.34
N PRO A 514 -10.63 13.27 15.05
CA PRO A 514 -11.92 12.77 14.55
C PRO A 514 -13.10 12.99 15.51
N ALA A 515 -12.85 13.26 16.80
CA ALA A 515 -13.92 13.54 17.76
C ALA A 515 -14.71 14.83 17.42
N GLN A 516 -14.15 15.72 16.58
CA GLN A 516 -14.86 16.89 16.07
C GLN A 516 -15.93 16.55 15.03
N GLY A 517 -16.05 15.29 14.60
CA GLY A 517 -17.06 14.80 13.67
C GLY A 517 -16.61 14.76 12.21
N ALA A 518 -17.44 14.12 11.40
CA ALA A 518 -17.24 14.04 9.96
C ALA A 518 -17.68 15.35 9.28
N LYS A 519 -16.84 15.85 8.38
CA LYS A 519 -17.16 16.97 7.48
C LYS A 519 -17.85 16.46 6.20
N MET A 520 -17.38 15.33 5.68
CA MET A 520 -17.84 14.75 4.43
C MET A 520 -17.61 13.23 4.42
N THR A 521 -18.51 12.50 3.80
CA THR A 521 -18.34 11.08 3.46
C THR A 521 -18.54 10.86 1.95
N ARG A 522 -17.84 9.89 1.37
CA ARG A 522 -17.96 9.50 -0.04
C ARG A 522 -17.78 7.99 -0.19
N PRO A 523 -18.54 7.33 -1.07
CA PRO A 523 -18.24 5.98 -1.45
C PRO A 523 -17.03 5.97 -2.41
N LEU A 524 -16.02 5.19 -2.08
CA LEU A 524 -14.99 4.77 -3.01
C LEU A 524 -15.53 3.55 -3.75
N CYS A 525 -15.64 3.64 -5.07
CA CYS A 525 -16.15 2.58 -5.92
C CYS A 525 -14.98 1.77 -6.51
N PRO A 526 -15.11 0.44 -6.68
CA PRO A 526 -14.05 -0.34 -7.32
C PRO A 526 -13.91 0.09 -8.79
N HIS A 527 -12.69 0.49 -9.18
CA HIS A 527 -12.38 0.87 -10.55
C HIS A 527 -12.78 -0.22 -11.57
N PRO A 528 -13.40 0.11 -12.73
CA PRO A 528 -13.58 1.43 -13.31
C PRO A 528 -14.86 2.19 -12.89
N GLN A 529 -15.55 1.75 -11.83
CA GLN A 529 -16.71 2.50 -11.35
C GLN A 529 -16.28 3.79 -10.64
N VAL A 530 -17.16 4.79 -10.68
CA VAL A 530 -17.01 6.09 -10.02
C VAL A 530 -18.23 6.42 -9.18
N ALA A 531 -18.05 7.20 -8.13
CA ALA A 531 -19.16 7.73 -7.33
C ALA A 531 -19.85 8.84 -8.10
N LYS A 532 -21.16 8.69 -8.35
CA LYS A 532 -21.99 9.69 -9.00
C LYS A 532 -23.05 10.21 -8.03
N TYR A 533 -23.14 11.54 -7.91
CA TYR A 533 -24.20 12.19 -7.14
C TYR A 533 -25.58 11.93 -7.74
N LYS A 534 -26.57 11.64 -6.89
CA LYS A 534 -27.96 11.33 -7.30
C LYS A 534 -28.76 12.56 -7.73
N GLY A 535 -28.22 13.78 -7.54
CA GLY A 535 -28.87 15.03 -7.89
C GLY A 535 -29.79 15.61 -6.80
N THR A 536 -29.93 14.94 -5.66
CA THR A 536 -30.73 15.37 -4.51
C THR A 536 -30.07 14.96 -3.20
N GLY A 537 -30.29 15.73 -2.14
CA GLY A 537 -29.74 15.50 -0.81
C GLY A 537 -28.44 16.27 -0.57
N ASP A 538 -27.84 16.07 0.62
CA ASP A 538 -26.59 16.70 1.01
C ASP A 538 -25.42 16.09 0.23
N THR A 539 -24.66 16.93 -0.46
CA THR A 539 -23.46 16.50 -1.19
C THR A 539 -22.31 16.07 -0.27
N ASN A 540 -22.40 16.25 1.02
CA ASN A 540 -21.43 15.76 2.01
C ASN A 540 -21.77 14.36 2.57
N ASP A 541 -22.92 13.79 2.18
CA ASP A 541 -23.36 12.49 2.67
C ASP A 541 -23.24 11.42 1.57
N GLU A 542 -22.50 10.33 1.87
CA GLU A 542 -22.29 9.19 0.98
C GLU A 542 -23.58 8.52 0.52
N ALA A 543 -24.67 8.60 1.30
CA ALA A 543 -25.96 8.03 0.96
C ALA A 543 -26.58 8.66 -0.32
N ASN A 544 -26.13 9.87 -0.68
CA ASN A 544 -26.61 10.59 -1.86
C ASN A 544 -25.78 10.32 -3.13
N PHE A 545 -24.89 9.33 -3.06
CA PHE A 545 -24.08 8.87 -4.20
C PHE A 545 -24.37 7.41 -4.55
N THR A 546 -24.05 7.05 -5.78
CA THR A 546 -24.12 5.66 -6.26
C THR A 546 -22.91 5.34 -7.13
N CYS A 547 -22.42 4.09 -7.06
CA CYS A 547 -21.38 3.63 -7.94
C CYS A 547 -21.95 3.35 -9.33
N VAL A 548 -21.37 3.97 -10.35
CA VAL A 548 -21.75 3.81 -11.76
C VAL A 548 -20.52 3.50 -12.60
N PRO A 549 -20.67 2.85 -13.78
CA PRO A 549 -19.54 2.67 -14.69
C PRO A 549 -18.87 4.00 -15.05
N GLY A 550 -17.55 4.05 -14.92
CA GLY A 550 -16.71 5.19 -15.31
C GLY A 550 -15.83 4.86 -16.51
N LYS A 551 -14.85 5.74 -16.79
CA LYS A 551 -13.81 5.48 -17.81
C LYS A 551 -12.85 4.38 -17.33
N LYS A 552 -12.47 3.53 -18.26
CA LYS A 552 -11.44 2.51 -18.02
C LYS A 552 -10.05 3.09 -17.97
#